data_c50d350187483bbe1d05a67964ea2f00
#
_entry.id   c50d350187483bbe1d05a67964ea2f00
#
_cell.length_a   1.000
_cell.length_b   1.000
_cell.length_c   1.000
_cell.angle_alpha   90.00
_cell.angle_beta   90.00
_cell.angle_gamma   90.00
#
_symmetry.space_group_name_H-M   'P 1'
#
loop_
_entity.id
_entity.type
_entity.pdbx_description
1 polymer ?
#
loop_
_entity_poly.entity_id
_entity_poly.type
_entity_poly.pdbx_seq_one_letter_code
_entity_poly.pdbx_strand_id
1 'polypeptide(L)'
;MTPIEEELRATFERHEALTPAVGPVRAGIEVASVRARRRRMIRRVATAAVAVLMAGSAVPVVLERWQRDPAPSVPTAELLGTEPAPAGPLDVLLLGSDNRLRWQDRNRRADTVMIIHVPADRTRAYLVSLPRDGEVKLPGGEGKLSETLFLGGPELTEKTVSELTGVTFDATVTVDFRALRAVTEAVGGVRVCLPQAVKSAHNGKTYPKGCQQLTAADVVPVLQARYGLRNGSYDRDRNAQLFLRALAGKLAADGTVTDPARVHALLTAARDGLEISGDPAALLRAAGSLGSPGSPVGISERTFHGMANGREQIYAKVGPSLYAALRDDTLPAWIAANPAYVVK
;
A
#
# COMPACT_ATOMS: atom_id res chain seq x y z
N MET A 1 38.37 -23.69 -32.12
CA MET A 1 37.09 -23.71 -31.38
C MET A 1 37.25 -24.66 -30.22
N THR A 2 36.90 -24.28 -29.05
CA THR A 2 36.96 -25.14 -27.87
C THR A 2 35.77 -26.11 -27.87
N PRO A 3 35.87 -27.31 -27.26
CA PRO A 3 34.74 -28.26 -27.16
C PRO A 3 33.47 -27.62 -26.55
N ILE A 4 33.64 -26.62 -25.67
CA ILE A 4 32.54 -25.88 -25.02
C ILE A 4 31.80 -25.00 -26.05
N GLU A 5 32.50 -24.36 -26.99
CA GLU A 5 31.87 -23.53 -28.03
C GLU A 5 31.03 -24.34 -29.00
N GLU A 6 31.46 -25.58 -29.30
CA GLU A 6 30.72 -26.50 -30.13
C GLU A 6 29.45 -27.03 -29.47
N GLU A 7 29.53 -27.35 -28.17
CA GLU A 7 28.38 -27.79 -27.36
C GLU A 7 27.35 -26.67 -27.14
N LEU A 8 27.79 -25.43 -26.90
CA LEU A 8 26.96 -24.26 -26.84
C LEU A 8 26.22 -24.01 -28.16
N ARG A 9 26.93 -24.07 -29.30
CA ARG A 9 26.33 -23.87 -30.61
C ARG A 9 25.26 -24.92 -30.91
N ALA A 10 25.57 -26.21 -30.67
CA ALA A 10 24.62 -27.31 -30.84
C ALA A 10 23.40 -27.20 -29.92
N THR A 11 23.55 -26.55 -28.76
CA THR A 11 22.44 -26.28 -27.85
C THR A 11 21.58 -25.14 -28.35
N PHE A 12 22.15 -24.07 -28.85
CA PHE A 12 21.41 -22.96 -29.47
C PHE A 12 20.62 -23.39 -30.70
N GLU A 13 21.25 -24.16 -31.62
CA GLU A 13 20.60 -24.67 -32.82
C GLU A 13 19.39 -25.58 -32.49
N ARG A 14 19.48 -26.40 -31.46
CA ARG A 14 18.35 -27.23 -31.00
C ARG A 14 17.18 -26.43 -30.44
N HIS A 15 17.42 -25.25 -29.90
CA HIS A 15 16.39 -24.41 -29.28
C HIS A 15 15.90 -23.30 -30.22
N GLU A 16 16.53 -23.07 -31.35
CA GLU A 16 16.15 -22.04 -32.33
C GLU A 16 14.73 -22.26 -32.88
N ALA A 17 14.34 -23.52 -33.08
CA ALA A 17 13.00 -23.91 -33.53
C ALA A 17 11.88 -23.62 -32.46
N LEU A 18 12.27 -23.41 -31.21
CA LEU A 18 11.35 -23.06 -30.12
C LEU A 18 11.17 -21.53 -29.98
N THR A 19 11.93 -20.74 -30.75
CA THR A 19 11.83 -19.27 -30.69
C THR A 19 10.53 -18.82 -31.34
N PRO A 20 9.64 -18.08 -30.60
CA PRO A 20 8.37 -17.62 -31.16
C PRO A 20 8.59 -16.68 -32.35
N ALA A 21 7.73 -16.76 -33.36
CA ALA A 21 7.79 -15.87 -34.51
C ALA A 21 7.71 -14.39 -34.05
N VAL A 22 8.60 -13.54 -34.55
CA VAL A 22 8.77 -12.13 -34.13
C VAL A 22 7.50 -11.32 -34.35
N GLY A 23 6.70 -11.63 -35.38
CA GLY A 23 5.47 -10.89 -35.72
C GLY A 23 4.41 -10.91 -34.63
N PRO A 24 3.95 -12.06 -34.13
CA PRO A 24 2.96 -12.14 -33.06
C PRO A 24 3.46 -11.50 -31.74
N VAL A 25 4.75 -11.64 -31.43
CA VAL A 25 5.35 -11.06 -30.21
C VAL A 25 5.37 -9.53 -30.32
N ARG A 26 5.76 -8.96 -31.47
CA ARG A 26 5.72 -7.51 -31.74
C ARG A 26 4.30 -6.96 -31.65
N ALA A 27 3.32 -7.60 -32.28
CA ALA A 27 1.92 -7.19 -32.20
C ALA A 27 1.40 -7.21 -30.74
N GLY A 28 1.76 -8.23 -29.98
CA GLY A 28 1.44 -8.31 -28.53
C GLY A 28 2.05 -7.17 -27.73
N ILE A 29 3.29 -6.78 -27.99
CA ILE A 29 4.00 -5.67 -27.34
C ILE A 29 3.34 -4.32 -27.71
N GLU A 30 2.97 -4.10 -28.96
CA GLU A 30 2.30 -2.88 -29.40
C GLU A 30 0.93 -2.71 -28.74
N VAL A 31 0.12 -3.76 -28.71
CA VAL A 31 -1.20 -3.74 -28.04
C VAL A 31 -1.05 -3.50 -26.53
N ALA A 32 -0.06 -4.15 -25.89
CA ALA A 32 0.22 -3.94 -24.48
C ALA A 32 0.72 -2.52 -24.19
N SER A 33 1.54 -1.94 -25.07
CA SER A 33 2.06 -0.57 -24.93
C SER A 33 0.96 0.48 -25.06
N VAL A 34 0.00 0.31 -26.00
CA VAL A 34 -1.15 1.19 -26.16
C VAL A 34 -2.08 1.11 -24.94
N ARG A 35 -2.35 -0.10 -24.44
CA ARG A 35 -3.13 -0.29 -23.20
C ARG A 35 -2.44 0.35 -21.99
N ALA A 36 -1.13 0.20 -21.86
CA ALA A 36 -0.35 0.81 -20.79
C ALA A 36 -0.36 2.35 -20.87
N ARG A 37 -0.26 2.94 -22.08
CA ARG A 37 -0.37 4.40 -22.29
C ARG A 37 -1.77 4.91 -21.91
N ARG A 38 -2.83 4.22 -22.33
CA ARG A 38 -4.21 4.58 -21.99
C ARG A 38 -4.47 4.51 -20.48
N ARG A 39 -3.96 3.46 -19.81
CA ARG A 39 -4.04 3.31 -18.35
C ARG A 39 -3.25 4.41 -17.61
N ARG A 40 -2.05 4.79 -18.09
CA ARG A 40 -1.27 5.90 -17.51
C ARG A 40 -1.99 7.24 -17.68
N MET A 41 -2.70 7.45 -18.77
CA MET A 41 -3.49 8.66 -19.01
C MET A 41 -4.69 8.73 -18.06
N ILE A 42 -5.42 7.64 -17.88
CA ILE A 42 -6.55 7.53 -16.93
C ILE A 42 -6.05 7.75 -15.47
N ARG A 43 -4.91 7.17 -15.11
CA ARG A 43 -4.29 7.34 -13.77
C ARG A 43 -3.86 8.79 -13.49
N ARG A 44 -3.35 9.52 -14.50
CA ARG A 44 -2.99 10.94 -14.36
C ARG A 44 -4.21 11.82 -14.16
N VAL A 45 -5.35 11.46 -14.71
CA VAL A 45 -6.63 12.18 -14.53
C VAL A 45 -7.17 11.93 -13.11
N ALA A 46 -7.07 10.71 -12.59
CA ALA A 46 -7.50 10.37 -11.22
C ALA A 46 -6.69 11.13 -10.14
N THR A 47 -5.36 11.25 -10.32
CA THR A 47 -4.51 12.02 -9.38
C THR A 47 -4.82 13.53 -9.42
N ALA A 48 -5.19 14.08 -10.56
CA ALA A 48 -5.61 15.47 -10.66
C ALA A 48 -6.98 15.73 -9.99
N ALA A 49 -7.89 14.77 -10.04
CA ALA A 49 -9.21 14.87 -9.41
C ALA A 49 -9.12 14.93 -7.87
N VAL A 50 -8.21 14.15 -7.25
CA VAL A 50 -7.97 14.19 -5.78
C VAL A 50 -7.45 15.56 -5.34
N ALA A 51 -6.62 16.21 -6.14
CA ALA A 51 -6.09 17.55 -5.85
C ALA A 51 -7.15 18.65 -5.88
N VAL A 52 -8.16 18.51 -6.74
CA VAL A 52 -9.26 19.49 -6.89
C VAL A 52 -10.30 19.37 -5.76
N LEU A 53 -10.51 18.16 -5.23
CA LEU A 53 -11.50 17.89 -4.19
C LEU A 53 -11.18 18.52 -2.83
N MET A 54 -9.92 18.84 -2.60
CA MET A 54 -9.45 19.35 -1.30
C MET A 54 -9.48 20.88 -1.18
N ALA A 55 -9.79 21.61 -2.25
CA ALA A 55 -9.68 23.06 -2.33
C ALA A 55 -11.01 23.81 -2.18
N GLY A 56 -12.06 23.18 -1.67
CA GLY A 56 -13.43 23.69 -1.66
C GLY A 56 -13.74 24.96 -0.86
N SER A 57 -12.77 25.62 -0.22
CA SER A 57 -13.06 26.85 0.54
C SER A 57 -12.15 28.06 0.29
N ALA A 58 -11.17 27.99 -0.62
CA ALA A 58 -10.24 29.10 -0.85
C ALA A 58 -9.83 29.25 -2.34
N VAL A 59 -10.77 29.23 -3.29
CA VAL A 59 -10.43 29.28 -4.72
C VAL A 59 -11.19 30.36 -5.48
N PRO A 60 -10.64 31.57 -5.59
CA PRO A 60 -10.74 32.25 -6.89
C PRO A 60 -9.43 32.44 -7.64
N VAL A 61 -8.27 32.31 -7.02
CA VAL A 61 -7.01 32.75 -7.66
C VAL A 61 -6.25 31.65 -8.40
N VAL A 62 -6.50 30.36 -8.11
CA VAL A 62 -5.77 29.26 -8.76
C VAL A 62 -6.47 28.73 -10.02
N LEU A 63 -7.77 29.00 -10.20
CA LEU A 63 -8.56 28.50 -11.34
C LEU A 63 -8.17 29.17 -12.67
N GLU A 64 -7.70 30.39 -12.69
CA GLU A 64 -7.38 31.09 -13.96
C GLU A 64 -6.19 30.51 -14.71
N ARG A 65 -5.30 29.79 -14.05
CA ARG A 65 -4.10 29.21 -14.67
C ARG A 65 -4.35 27.83 -15.31
N TRP A 66 -5.46 27.17 -14.99
CA TRP A 66 -5.81 25.82 -15.46
C TRP A 66 -6.84 25.80 -16.59
N GLN A 67 -7.40 26.94 -16.96
CA GLN A 67 -8.44 27.05 -18.01
C GLN A 67 -7.91 26.94 -19.45
N ARG A 68 -6.64 26.63 -19.66
CA ARG A 68 -6.06 26.55 -21.02
C ARG A 68 -6.09 25.18 -21.69
N ASP A 69 -6.51 24.11 -20.96
CA ASP A 69 -6.79 22.80 -21.55
C ASP A 69 -8.19 22.35 -21.14
N PRO A 70 -9.08 22.01 -22.07
CA PRO A 70 -10.42 21.56 -21.73
C PRO A 70 -10.36 20.14 -21.15
N ALA A 71 -10.26 20.05 -19.82
CA ALA A 71 -10.51 18.82 -19.09
C ALA A 71 -12.04 18.57 -19.03
N PRO A 72 -12.52 17.33 -19.08
CA PRO A 72 -13.94 17.04 -18.94
C PRO A 72 -14.44 17.60 -17.61
N SER A 73 -15.44 18.48 -17.67
CA SER A 73 -16.07 19.12 -16.52
C SER A 73 -16.86 18.09 -15.72
N VAL A 74 -16.28 17.64 -14.58
CA VAL A 74 -17.06 16.98 -13.55
C VAL A 74 -17.71 18.09 -12.70
N PRO A 75 -19.03 18.08 -12.45
CA PRO A 75 -19.69 19.12 -11.70
C PRO A 75 -19.11 19.24 -10.29
N THR A 76 -18.68 20.44 -9.90
CA THR A 76 -18.03 20.72 -8.62
C THR A 76 -18.92 20.38 -7.40
N ALA A 77 -20.24 20.35 -7.58
CA ALA A 77 -21.21 19.97 -6.54
C ALA A 77 -21.15 18.47 -6.22
N GLU A 78 -20.83 17.62 -7.18
CA GLU A 78 -20.67 16.17 -7.01
C GLU A 78 -19.35 15.83 -6.28
N LEU A 79 -18.38 16.72 -6.36
CA LEU A 79 -17.07 16.62 -5.73
C LEU A 79 -17.05 17.11 -4.26
N LEU A 80 -17.93 18.01 -3.88
CA LEU A 80 -18.04 18.57 -2.51
C LEU A 80 -19.01 17.78 -1.64
N GLY A 81 -19.60 16.68 -2.21
CA GLY A 81 -20.38 15.69 -1.46
C GLY A 81 -21.32 16.30 -0.42
N THR A 82 -22.44 16.88 -0.85
CA THR A 82 -23.62 17.02 0.02
C THR A 82 -24.33 15.68 0.22
N GLU A 83 -23.81 14.61 -0.38
CA GLU A 83 -24.26 13.25 -0.09
C GLU A 83 -23.84 12.86 1.34
N PRO A 84 -24.76 12.37 2.15
CA PRO A 84 -24.40 11.83 3.47
C PRO A 84 -23.35 10.72 3.28
N ALA A 85 -22.32 10.74 4.11
CA ALA A 85 -21.27 9.71 4.06
C ALA A 85 -21.93 8.33 4.02
N PRO A 86 -21.49 7.38 3.17
CA PRO A 86 -22.09 6.06 3.08
C PRO A 86 -22.27 5.47 4.49
N ALA A 87 -23.47 4.99 4.79
CA ALA A 87 -23.75 4.28 6.02
C ALA A 87 -23.06 2.92 5.92
N GLY A 88 -21.99 2.70 6.67
CA GLY A 88 -21.25 1.46 6.66
C GLY A 88 -19.78 1.64 7.05
N PRO A 89 -19.06 0.55 7.30
CA PRO A 89 -17.62 0.61 7.49
C PRO A 89 -16.92 1.10 6.22
N LEU A 90 -15.66 1.47 6.35
CA LEU A 90 -14.82 1.90 5.25
C LEU A 90 -13.53 1.09 5.29
N ASP A 91 -13.25 0.42 4.18
CA ASP A 91 -12.10 -0.44 4.04
C ASP A 91 -11.15 0.06 2.95
N VAL A 92 -9.90 0.34 3.33
CA VAL A 92 -8.85 0.76 2.41
C VAL A 92 -7.72 -0.26 2.42
N LEU A 93 -7.34 -0.75 1.23
CA LEU A 93 -6.17 -1.60 1.08
C LEU A 93 -4.91 -0.75 0.89
N LEU A 94 -3.97 -0.85 1.83
CA LEU A 94 -2.68 -0.18 1.75
C LEU A 94 -1.59 -1.17 1.34
N LEU A 95 -0.89 -0.87 0.25
CA LEU A 95 0.20 -1.66 -0.30
C LEU A 95 1.51 -0.89 -0.22
N GLY A 96 2.48 -1.42 0.50
CA GLY A 96 3.85 -0.93 0.50
C GLY A 96 4.67 -1.64 -0.57
N SER A 97 5.16 -0.91 -1.57
CA SER A 97 5.90 -1.47 -2.71
C SER A 97 7.40 -1.23 -2.61
N ASP A 98 8.19 -2.25 -2.90
CA ASP A 98 9.65 -2.17 -3.01
C ASP A 98 10.13 -1.68 -4.38
N ASN A 99 9.34 -0.87 -5.07
CA ASN A 99 9.67 -0.36 -6.41
C ASN A 99 11.05 0.30 -6.42
N ARG A 100 12.03 -0.39 -7.03
CA ARG A 100 13.40 0.10 -7.17
C ARG A 100 13.59 0.62 -8.58
N LEU A 101 13.97 1.89 -8.74
CA LEU A 101 14.25 2.54 -10.04
C LEU A 101 15.21 1.76 -10.97
N ARG A 102 16.03 0.84 -10.43
CA ARG A 102 17.00 0.04 -11.18
C ARG A 102 16.42 -1.24 -11.81
N TRP A 103 15.20 -1.64 -11.44
CA TRP A 103 14.60 -2.89 -11.86
C TRP A 103 13.38 -2.53 -12.70
N GLN A 104 13.59 -2.34 -13.99
CA GLN A 104 12.54 -2.05 -14.96
C GLN A 104 11.25 -2.78 -14.60
N ASP A 105 10.27 -2.10 -14.01
CA ASP A 105 8.86 -2.43 -13.69
C ASP A 105 8.48 -3.91 -13.41
N ARG A 106 9.42 -4.85 -13.45
CA ARG A 106 9.17 -6.29 -13.46
C ARG A 106 9.38 -7.02 -12.13
N ASN A 107 9.67 -6.31 -11.04
CA ASN A 107 9.93 -6.95 -9.73
C ASN A 107 9.32 -6.17 -8.55
N ARG A 108 8.21 -5.46 -8.79
CA ARG A 108 7.46 -4.78 -7.71
C ARG A 108 6.78 -5.82 -6.84
N ARG A 109 7.24 -6.03 -5.63
CA ARG A 109 6.55 -6.86 -4.64
C ARG A 109 5.83 -5.99 -3.63
N ALA A 110 4.69 -6.46 -3.16
CA ALA A 110 4.04 -5.88 -1.99
C ALA A 110 4.78 -6.36 -0.74
N ASP A 111 5.66 -5.52 -0.19
CA ASP A 111 6.38 -5.81 1.05
C ASP A 111 5.50 -5.62 2.28
N THR A 112 4.52 -4.74 2.20
CA THR A 112 3.47 -4.52 3.20
C THR A 112 2.12 -4.67 2.52
N VAL A 113 1.23 -5.48 3.09
CA VAL A 113 -0.18 -5.58 2.73
C VAL A 113 -0.98 -5.34 4.00
N MET A 114 -1.81 -4.30 4.02
CA MET A 114 -2.51 -3.86 5.22
C MET A 114 -3.92 -3.39 4.89
N ILE A 115 -4.89 -3.85 5.65
CA ILE A 115 -6.26 -3.33 5.61
C ILE A 115 -6.37 -2.22 6.65
N ILE A 116 -6.81 -1.05 6.22
CA ILE A 116 -7.22 0.05 7.09
C ILE A 116 -8.74 -0.05 7.17
N HIS A 117 -9.25 -0.53 8.30
CA HIS A 117 -10.68 -0.65 8.56
C HIS A 117 -11.15 0.50 9.46
N VAL A 118 -12.16 1.21 9.04
CA VAL A 118 -12.82 2.27 9.80
C VAL A 118 -14.28 1.87 9.99
N PRO A 119 -14.70 1.53 11.22
CA PRO A 119 -16.07 1.15 11.51
C PRO A 119 -17.10 2.22 11.11
N ALA A 120 -18.35 1.84 10.97
CA ALA A 120 -19.43 2.74 10.60
C ALA A 120 -19.60 3.93 11.58
N ASP A 121 -19.26 3.75 12.86
CA ASP A 121 -19.28 4.78 13.89
C ASP A 121 -18.16 5.84 13.75
N ARG A 122 -17.15 5.61 12.89
CA ARG A 122 -16.01 6.50 12.63
C ARG A 122 -15.18 6.89 13.86
N THR A 123 -15.36 6.22 14.98
CA THR A 123 -14.68 6.59 16.25
C THR A 123 -13.20 6.23 16.24
N ARG A 124 -12.81 5.22 15.46
CA ARG A 124 -11.46 4.67 15.48
C ARG A 124 -11.13 4.00 14.15
N ALA A 125 -9.85 3.95 13.81
CA ALA A 125 -9.36 3.12 12.70
C ALA A 125 -8.55 1.93 13.22
N TYR A 126 -8.51 0.87 12.42
CA TYR A 126 -7.76 -0.36 12.69
C TYR A 126 -6.82 -0.67 11.54
N LEU A 127 -5.61 -1.14 11.86
CA LEU A 127 -4.59 -1.54 10.89
C LEU A 127 -4.42 -3.07 11.00
N VAL A 128 -4.89 -3.80 10.00
CA VAL A 128 -4.80 -5.25 9.95
C VAL A 128 -3.76 -5.64 8.91
N SER A 129 -2.56 -6.05 9.36
CA SER A 129 -1.51 -6.52 8.46
C SER A 129 -1.77 -7.95 8.01
N LEU A 130 -1.50 -8.23 6.74
CA LEU A 130 -1.46 -9.56 6.16
C LEU A 130 -0.01 -9.90 5.80
N PRO A 131 0.48 -11.12 6.10
CA PRO A 131 1.85 -11.49 5.82
C PRO A 131 2.08 -11.54 4.32
N ARG A 132 3.15 -10.90 3.87
CA ARG A 132 3.52 -10.90 2.45
C ARG A 132 3.77 -12.29 1.86
N ASP A 133 4.16 -13.24 2.71
CA ASP A 133 4.44 -14.63 2.35
C ASP A 133 3.19 -15.52 2.50
N GLY A 134 2.02 -14.95 2.80
CA GLY A 134 0.73 -15.62 2.87
C GLY A 134 0.41 -16.38 1.58
N GLU A 135 0.00 -17.65 1.73
CA GLU A 135 -0.37 -18.49 0.61
C GLU A 135 -1.69 -18.04 -0.01
N VAL A 136 -1.67 -17.81 -1.32
CA VAL A 136 -2.82 -17.37 -2.09
C VAL A 136 -2.87 -18.03 -3.46
N LYS A 137 -4.06 -18.08 -4.08
CA LYS A 137 -4.24 -18.52 -5.45
C LYS A 137 -3.81 -17.41 -6.42
N LEU A 138 -2.93 -17.75 -7.36
CA LEU A 138 -2.43 -16.87 -8.41
C LEU A 138 -2.79 -17.43 -9.80
N PRO A 139 -2.67 -16.61 -10.88
CA PRO A 139 -2.87 -17.07 -12.25
C PRO A 139 -1.86 -18.13 -12.69
N GLY A 140 -1.64 -19.18 -12.17
CA GLY A 140 -0.63 -20.21 -12.49
C GLY A 140 -0.43 -21.20 -11.35
N GLY A 141 -1.24 -21.11 -10.31
CA GLY A 141 -1.19 -21.98 -9.16
C GLY A 141 -1.08 -21.21 -7.84
N GLU A 142 -0.66 -21.90 -6.80
CA GLU A 142 -0.48 -21.27 -5.49
C GLU A 142 0.85 -20.51 -5.41
N GLY A 143 0.82 -19.33 -4.81
CA GLY A 143 1.98 -18.47 -4.61
C GLY A 143 1.87 -17.63 -3.36
N LYS A 144 2.70 -16.58 -3.27
CA LYS A 144 2.74 -15.65 -2.14
C LYS A 144 1.94 -14.39 -2.44
N LEU A 145 1.28 -13.84 -1.44
CA LEU A 145 0.53 -12.60 -1.53
C LEU A 145 1.38 -11.45 -2.10
N SER A 146 2.66 -11.36 -1.76
CA SER A 146 3.57 -10.33 -2.29
C SER A 146 3.79 -10.39 -3.81
N GLU A 147 3.51 -11.52 -4.45
CA GLU A 147 3.71 -11.71 -5.89
C GLU A 147 2.57 -11.13 -6.73
N THR A 148 1.40 -10.91 -6.13
CA THR A 148 0.22 -10.35 -6.81
C THR A 148 0.50 -9.00 -7.44
N LEU A 149 1.24 -8.11 -6.73
CA LEU A 149 1.58 -6.78 -7.21
C LEU A 149 2.48 -6.83 -8.45
N PHE A 150 3.35 -7.82 -8.54
CA PHE A 150 4.18 -8.07 -9.71
C PHE A 150 3.39 -8.65 -10.88
N LEU A 151 2.52 -9.62 -10.61
CA LEU A 151 1.81 -10.39 -11.64
C LEU A 151 0.67 -9.58 -12.29
N GLY A 152 -0.06 -8.78 -11.53
CA GLY A 152 -1.23 -8.07 -12.02
C GLY A 152 -1.49 -6.70 -11.39
N GLY A 153 -0.52 -6.15 -10.67
CA GLY A 153 -0.65 -4.80 -10.11
C GLY A 153 -1.55 -4.73 -8.88
N PRO A 154 -1.92 -3.50 -8.48
CA PRO A 154 -2.82 -3.28 -7.35
C PRO A 154 -4.17 -3.99 -7.52
N GLU A 155 -4.70 -4.05 -8.73
CA GLU A 155 -5.99 -4.68 -9.03
C GLU A 155 -5.99 -6.20 -8.70
N LEU A 156 -4.92 -6.93 -9.08
CA LEU A 156 -4.80 -8.34 -8.73
C LEU A 156 -4.60 -8.54 -7.23
N THR A 157 -3.83 -7.64 -6.60
CA THR A 157 -3.61 -7.69 -5.15
C THR A 157 -4.92 -7.47 -4.40
N GLU A 158 -5.68 -6.44 -4.76
CA GLU A 158 -6.99 -6.15 -4.17
C GLU A 158 -7.95 -7.33 -4.33
N LYS A 159 -8.10 -7.85 -5.56
CA LYS A 159 -8.93 -9.02 -5.83
C LYS A 159 -8.52 -10.21 -4.97
N THR A 160 -7.21 -10.50 -4.87
CA THR A 160 -6.71 -11.64 -4.09
C THR A 160 -6.96 -11.46 -2.60
N VAL A 161 -6.78 -10.24 -2.07
CA VAL A 161 -7.08 -9.95 -0.66
C VAL A 161 -8.58 -10.03 -0.39
N SER A 162 -9.42 -9.53 -1.31
CA SER A 162 -10.88 -9.66 -1.22
C SER A 162 -11.32 -11.14 -1.21
N GLU A 163 -10.74 -11.97 -2.07
CA GLU A 163 -11.01 -13.42 -2.09
C GLU A 163 -10.57 -14.11 -0.80
N LEU A 164 -9.44 -13.70 -0.23
CA LEU A 164 -8.91 -14.26 1.02
C LEU A 164 -9.75 -13.88 2.24
N THR A 165 -10.19 -12.62 2.31
CA THR A 165 -10.81 -12.05 3.53
C THR A 165 -12.32 -11.91 3.43
N GLY A 166 -12.87 -11.87 2.21
CA GLY A 166 -14.25 -11.52 1.93
C GLY A 166 -14.57 -10.03 2.12
N VAL A 167 -13.56 -9.18 2.30
CA VAL A 167 -13.70 -7.71 2.43
C VAL A 167 -13.75 -7.08 1.05
N THR A 168 -14.65 -6.12 0.85
CA THR A 168 -14.70 -5.25 -0.33
C THR A 168 -14.02 -3.93 0.02
N PHE A 169 -13.13 -3.46 -0.86
CA PHE A 169 -12.37 -2.24 -0.61
C PHE A 169 -12.99 -1.04 -1.31
N ASP A 170 -13.12 0.08 -0.59
CA ASP A 170 -13.55 1.38 -1.13
C ASP A 170 -12.42 2.03 -1.93
N ALA A 171 -11.18 1.79 -1.52
CA ALA A 171 -9.99 2.27 -2.23
C ALA A 171 -8.77 1.38 -1.98
N THR A 172 -7.84 1.39 -2.94
CA THR A 172 -6.51 0.78 -2.80
C THR A 172 -5.44 1.82 -3.00
N VAL A 173 -4.50 1.87 -2.06
CA VAL A 173 -3.37 2.83 -2.03
C VAL A 173 -2.07 2.06 -2.11
N THR A 174 -1.26 2.32 -3.14
CA THR A 174 0.10 1.78 -3.25
C THR A 174 1.11 2.90 -2.98
N VAL A 175 1.99 2.67 -2.01
CA VAL A 175 3.04 3.60 -1.59
C VAL A 175 4.39 2.97 -1.84
N ASP A 176 5.26 3.62 -2.62
CA ASP A 176 6.65 3.21 -2.78
C ASP A 176 7.59 3.99 -1.83
N PHE A 177 8.87 3.64 -1.86
CA PHE A 177 9.87 4.28 -1.00
C PHE A 177 10.10 5.76 -1.27
N ARG A 178 9.77 6.27 -2.47
CA ARG A 178 9.88 7.69 -2.82
C ARG A 178 8.79 8.46 -2.11
N ALA A 179 7.54 8.01 -2.25
CA ALA A 179 6.41 8.61 -1.54
C ALA A 179 6.60 8.56 -0.03
N LEU A 180 7.06 7.42 0.52
CA LEU A 180 7.31 7.28 1.95
C LEU A 180 8.35 8.30 2.47
N ARG A 181 9.46 8.50 1.73
CA ARG A 181 10.46 9.51 2.07
C ARG A 181 9.91 10.93 1.94
N ALA A 182 9.23 11.22 0.84
CA ALA A 182 8.68 12.54 0.58
C ALA A 182 7.64 12.96 1.62
N VAL A 183 6.74 12.05 2.02
CA VAL A 183 5.80 12.29 3.12
C VAL A 183 6.53 12.54 4.43
N THR A 184 7.53 11.71 4.76
CA THR A 184 8.31 11.86 5.99
C THR A 184 9.04 13.19 6.03
N GLU A 185 9.60 13.63 4.91
CA GLU A 185 10.27 14.94 4.78
C GLU A 185 9.28 16.09 4.93
N ALA A 186 8.16 16.04 4.21
CA ALA A 186 7.14 17.08 4.21
C ALA A 186 6.56 17.36 5.61
N VAL A 187 6.47 16.31 6.47
CA VAL A 187 6.02 16.47 7.86
C VAL A 187 7.17 16.77 8.85
N GLY A 188 8.41 16.96 8.37
CA GLY A 188 9.58 17.23 9.23
C GLY A 188 10.03 16.02 10.05
N GLY A 189 9.81 14.80 9.56
CA GLY A 189 10.11 13.54 10.23
C GLY A 189 8.99 13.06 11.16
N VAL A 190 9.08 11.79 11.56
CA VAL A 190 8.07 11.12 12.39
C VAL A 190 8.72 10.50 13.62
N ARG A 191 8.20 10.78 14.81
CA ARG A 191 8.69 10.20 16.06
C ARG A 191 8.07 8.83 16.28
N VAL A 192 8.89 7.77 16.17
CA VAL A 192 8.46 6.37 16.31
C VAL A 192 9.13 5.73 17.51
N CYS A 193 8.37 4.96 18.29
CA CYS A 193 8.89 4.18 19.42
C CYS A 193 9.08 2.73 19.00
N LEU A 194 10.31 2.33 18.74
CA LEU A 194 10.66 0.97 18.35
C LEU A 194 10.71 0.04 19.58
N PRO A 195 10.03 -1.12 19.55
CA PRO A 195 10.00 -2.05 20.68
C PRO A 195 11.30 -2.85 20.87
N GLN A 196 12.15 -2.87 19.85
CA GLN A 196 13.49 -3.46 19.87
C GLN A 196 14.44 -2.67 18.98
N ALA A 197 15.74 -2.88 19.13
CA ALA A 197 16.72 -2.30 18.21
C ALA A 197 16.54 -2.85 16.77
N VAL A 198 16.71 -1.99 15.78
CA VAL A 198 16.60 -2.32 14.35
C VAL A 198 17.95 -2.06 13.70
N LYS A 199 18.63 -3.12 13.25
CA LYS A 199 19.86 -3.01 12.45
C LYS A 199 19.47 -3.07 10.96
N SER A 200 19.72 -2.00 10.25
CA SER A 200 19.41 -1.95 8.82
C SER A 200 20.55 -2.50 7.97
N ALA A 201 20.25 -3.48 7.12
CA ALA A 201 21.18 -3.97 6.10
C ALA A 201 21.39 -2.97 4.96
N HIS A 202 20.53 -1.95 4.81
CA HIS A 202 20.56 -1.01 3.70
C HIS A 202 21.56 0.14 3.89
N ASN A 203 21.75 0.58 5.15
CA ASN A 203 22.67 1.66 5.47
C ASN A 203 23.64 1.33 6.60
N GLY A 204 23.62 0.10 7.14
CA GLY A 204 24.47 -0.36 8.21
C GLY A 204 24.19 0.26 9.60
N LYS A 205 23.26 1.22 9.71
CA LYS A 205 22.92 1.88 10.96
C LYS A 205 22.12 0.94 11.89
N THR A 206 22.31 1.14 13.20
CA THR A 206 21.47 0.54 14.22
C THR A 206 20.61 1.63 14.85
N TYR A 207 19.31 1.45 14.78
CA TYR A 207 18.30 2.28 15.42
C TYR A 207 17.96 1.66 16.77
N PRO A 208 18.20 2.33 17.91
CA PRO A 208 18.03 1.73 19.22
C PRO A 208 16.55 1.47 19.53
N LYS A 209 16.30 0.59 20.50
CA LYS A 209 14.99 0.45 21.15
C LYS A 209 14.61 1.78 21.78
N GLY A 210 13.34 2.16 21.70
CA GLY A 210 12.79 3.39 22.28
C GLY A 210 12.33 4.39 21.22
N CYS A 211 11.96 5.58 21.67
CA CYS A 211 11.39 6.60 20.81
C CYS A 211 12.48 7.45 20.16
N GLN A 212 12.40 7.60 18.84
CA GLN A 212 13.35 8.36 18.06
C GLN A 212 12.67 9.04 16.86
N GLN A 213 13.27 10.14 16.41
CA GLN A 213 12.82 10.85 15.21
C GLN A 213 13.36 10.13 13.98
N LEU A 214 12.49 9.61 13.14
CA LEU A 214 12.85 9.07 11.83
C LEU A 214 12.75 10.18 10.79
N THR A 215 13.85 10.43 10.11
CA THR A 215 13.92 11.36 8.96
C THR A 215 13.58 10.64 7.66
N ALA A 216 13.49 11.38 6.55
CA ALA A 216 13.35 10.80 5.21
C ALA A 216 14.48 9.81 4.86
N ALA A 217 15.69 10.00 5.40
CA ALA A 217 16.82 9.08 5.21
C ALA A 217 16.70 7.80 6.04
N ASP A 218 16.00 7.85 7.18
CA ASP A 218 15.93 6.75 8.15
C ASP A 218 14.67 5.88 7.97
N VAL A 219 13.57 6.45 7.46
CA VAL A 219 12.28 5.76 7.40
C VAL A 219 12.35 4.46 6.59
N VAL A 220 12.90 4.49 5.39
CA VAL A 220 13.00 3.31 4.54
C VAL A 220 13.94 2.24 5.13
N PRO A 221 15.18 2.57 5.58
CA PRO A 221 16.05 1.65 6.27
C PRO A 221 15.42 0.94 7.47
N VAL A 222 14.58 1.64 8.26
CA VAL A 222 13.89 1.05 9.42
C VAL A 222 12.74 0.16 8.99
N LEU A 223 11.88 0.61 8.05
CA LEU A 223 10.67 -0.12 7.66
C LEU A 223 10.94 -1.29 6.71
N GLN A 224 12.12 -1.34 6.07
CA GLN A 224 12.54 -2.51 5.28
C GLN A 224 13.29 -3.57 6.12
N ALA A 225 13.76 -3.23 7.31
CA ALA A 225 14.56 -4.14 8.12
C ALA A 225 13.72 -5.34 8.56
N ARG A 226 14.23 -6.55 8.27
CA ARG A 226 13.66 -7.83 8.75
C ARG A 226 14.71 -8.76 9.32
N TYR A 227 15.94 -8.66 8.83
CA TYR A 227 17.07 -9.45 9.34
C TYR A 227 17.51 -8.91 10.71
N GLY A 228 17.76 -9.84 11.65
CA GLY A 228 18.12 -9.47 13.03
C GLY A 228 16.95 -9.00 13.90
N LEU A 229 15.74 -8.93 13.36
CA LEU A 229 14.52 -8.78 14.16
C LEU A 229 14.09 -10.15 14.71
N ARG A 230 13.49 -10.16 15.91
CA ARG A 230 13.12 -11.39 16.63
C ARG A 230 12.14 -12.26 15.84
N ASN A 231 11.15 -11.64 15.18
CA ASN A 231 10.11 -12.30 14.41
C ASN A 231 10.15 -11.91 12.91
N GLY A 232 11.31 -11.47 12.39
CA GLY A 232 11.51 -11.20 10.97
C GLY A 232 10.49 -10.24 10.36
N SER A 233 9.69 -10.73 9.38
CA SER A 233 8.68 -9.95 8.66
C SER A 233 7.56 -9.43 9.56
N TYR A 234 7.13 -10.17 10.57
CA TYR A 234 6.09 -9.72 11.51
C TYR A 234 6.51 -8.48 12.33
N ASP A 235 7.77 -8.43 12.75
CA ASP A 235 8.29 -7.24 13.44
C ASP A 235 8.47 -6.06 12.49
N ARG A 236 8.79 -6.30 11.20
CA ARG A 236 8.82 -5.27 10.17
C ARG A 236 7.41 -4.67 9.98
N ASP A 237 6.41 -5.50 9.84
CA ASP A 237 5.03 -5.05 9.61
C ASP A 237 4.46 -4.35 10.86
N ARG A 238 4.85 -4.81 12.06
CA ARG A 238 4.60 -4.06 13.29
C ARG A 238 5.26 -2.67 13.29
N ASN A 239 6.50 -2.56 12.83
CA ASN A 239 7.18 -1.26 12.72
C ASN A 239 6.47 -0.35 11.71
N ALA A 240 5.94 -0.89 10.60
CA ALA A 240 5.12 -0.13 9.65
C ALA A 240 3.83 0.39 10.30
N GLN A 241 3.12 -0.43 11.08
CA GLN A 241 1.95 0.01 11.84
C GLN A 241 2.30 1.11 12.86
N LEU A 242 3.40 0.97 13.60
CA LEU A 242 3.86 1.97 14.56
C LEU A 242 4.21 3.29 13.87
N PHE A 243 4.84 3.23 12.70
CA PHE A 243 5.11 4.42 11.88
C PHE A 243 3.82 5.09 11.42
N LEU A 244 2.86 4.34 10.88
CA LEU A 244 1.57 4.89 10.42
C LEU A 244 0.78 5.51 11.56
N ARG A 245 0.76 4.88 12.74
CA ARG A 245 0.16 5.46 13.96
C ARG A 245 0.80 6.79 14.33
N ALA A 246 2.13 6.83 14.34
CA ALA A 246 2.86 8.03 14.69
C ALA A 246 2.68 9.15 13.67
N LEU A 247 2.67 8.80 12.36
CA LEU A 247 2.40 9.74 11.27
C LEU A 247 0.97 10.29 11.38
N ALA A 248 -0.03 9.45 11.55
CA ALA A 248 -1.43 9.85 11.69
C ALA A 248 -1.63 10.78 12.89
N GLY A 249 -1.06 10.41 14.04
CA GLY A 249 -1.09 11.24 15.25
C GLY A 249 -0.44 12.61 15.04
N LYS A 250 0.70 12.66 14.33
CA LYS A 250 1.37 13.91 13.98
C LYS A 250 0.52 14.77 13.06
N LEU A 251 -0.02 14.21 11.97
CA LEU A 251 -0.86 14.93 11.01
C LEU A 251 -2.12 15.49 11.66
N ALA A 252 -2.70 14.77 12.62
CA ALA A 252 -3.84 15.25 13.39
C ALA A 252 -3.44 16.37 14.35
N ALA A 253 -2.36 16.22 15.11
CA ALA A 253 -1.86 17.22 16.06
C ALA A 253 -1.45 18.53 15.36
N ASP A 254 -0.86 18.43 14.17
CA ASP A 254 -0.45 19.59 13.37
C ASP A 254 -1.62 20.20 12.58
N GLY A 255 -2.84 19.66 12.70
CA GLY A 255 -4.04 20.13 11.97
C GLY A 255 -3.96 19.87 10.45
N THR A 256 -3.05 19.03 9.99
CA THR A 256 -2.86 18.77 8.55
C THR A 256 -4.09 18.10 7.94
N VAL A 257 -4.71 17.15 8.65
CA VAL A 257 -5.88 16.39 8.16
C VAL A 257 -7.14 17.25 7.98
N THR A 258 -7.20 18.42 8.63
CA THR A 258 -8.32 19.38 8.54
C THR A 258 -8.03 20.58 7.64
N ASP A 259 -6.79 20.68 7.11
CA ASP A 259 -6.37 21.77 6.22
C ASP A 259 -6.18 21.24 4.79
N PRO A 260 -7.10 21.56 3.85
CA PRO A 260 -7.04 21.10 2.48
C PRO A 260 -5.74 21.46 1.75
N ALA A 261 -5.16 22.62 2.04
CA ALA A 261 -3.92 23.05 1.41
C ALA A 261 -2.72 22.20 1.85
N ARG A 262 -2.65 21.85 3.15
CA ARG A 262 -1.60 20.98 3.69
C ARG A 262 -1.74 19.56 3.19
N VAL A 263 -2.96 19.02 3.12
CA VAL A 263 -3.21 17.71 2.55
C VAL A 263 -2.81 17.69 1.07
N HIS A 264 -3.19 18.71 0.31
CA HIS A 264 -2.78 18.84 -1.10
C HIS A 264 -1.24 18.88 -1.25
N ALA A 265 -0.55 19.66 -0.43
CA ALA A 265 0.91 19.72 -0.43
C ALA A 265 1.55 18.36 -0.15
N LEU A 266 1.00 17.60 0.82
CA LEU A 266 1.47 16.25 1.17
C LEU A 266 1.27 15.25 0.03
N LEU A 267 0.10 15.25 -0.61
CA LEU A 267 -0.19 14.40 -1.76
C LEU A 267 0.69 14.76 -2.97
N THR A 268 0.92 16.06 -3.18
CA THR A 268 1.81 16.55 -4.25
C THR A 268 3.25 16.10 -4.01
N ALA A 269 3.74 16.15 -2.78
CA ALA A 269 5.06 15.64 -2.43
C ALA A 269 5.19 14.12 -2.68
N ALA A 270 4.15 13.35 -2.38
CA ALA A 270 4.13 11.89 -2.53
C ALA A 270 3.87 11.40 -3.96
N ARG A 271 3.40 12.24 -4.86
CA ARG A 271 2.80 11.87 -6.18
C ARG A 271 3.60 10.89 -7.04
N ASP A 272 4.94 10.97 -7.00
CA ASP A 272 5.81 10.16 -7.87
C ASP A 272 5.94 8.71 -7.41
N GLY A 273 5.49 8.39 -6.19
CA GLY A 273 5.52 7.06 -5.60
C GLY A 273 4.20 6.64 -4.99
N LEU A 274 3.13 7.41 -5.20
CA LEU A 274 1.79 7.16 -4.71
C LEU A 274 0.87 6.80 -5.89
N GLU A 275 0.18 5.66 -5.76
CA GLU A 275 -0.83 5.21 -6.71
C GLU A 275 -2.12 4.95 -5.93
N ILE A 276 -3.23 5.52 -6.38
CA ILE A 276 -4.54 5.41 -5.74
C ILE A 276 -5.54 4.90 -6.76
N SER A 277 -6.34 3.91 -6.38
CA SER A 277 -7.52 3.42 -7.12
C SER A 277 -8.74 3.35 -6.21
N GLY A 278 -9.94 3.37 -6.77
CA GLY A 278 -11.20 3.40 -6.02
C GLY A 278 -11.68 4.82 -5.70
N ASP A 279 -12.47 4.97 -4.63
CA ASP A 279 -13.09 6.25 -4.23
C ASP A 279 -12.10 7.16 -3.47
N PRO A 280 -11.69 8.31 -4.03
CA PRO A 280 -10.83 9.25 -3.32
C PRO A 280 -11.46 9.84 -2.05
N ALA A 281 -12.78 9.99 -2.00
CA ALA A 281 -13.47 10.49 -0.81
C ALA A 281 -13.40 9.49 0.34
N ALA A 282 -13.33 8.18 0.04
CA ALA A 282 -13.08 7.15 1.05
C ALA A 282 -11.74 7.37 1.77
N LEU A 283 -10.69 7.73 1.02
CA LEU A 283 -9.36 7.99 1.62
C LEU A 283 -9.38 9.18 2.56
N LEU A 284 -10.12 10.24 2.23
CA LEU A 284 -10.23 11.43 3.09
C LEU A 284 -10.97 11.10 4.39
N ARG A 285 -12.04 10.31 4.28
CA ARG A 285 -12.80 9.83 5.45
C ARG A 285 -11.92 8.94 6.34
N ALA A 286 -11.16 8.00 5.73
CA ALA A 286 -10.21 7.14 6.44
C ALA A 286 -9.11 7.95 7.13
N ALA A 287 -8.54 8.94 6.45
CA ALA A 287 -7.50 9.81 7.01
C ALA A 287 -7.98 10.59 8.25
N GLY A 288 -9.22 11.11 8.22
CA GLY A 288 -9.83 11.75 9.37
C GLY A 288 -9.93 10.82 10.58
N SER A 289 -10.35 9.58 10.37
CA SER A 289 -10.49 8.58 11.44
C SER A 289 -9.14 8.08 11.98
N LEU A 290 -8.09 8.05 11.15
CA LEU A 290 -6.73 7.69 11.59
C LEU A 290 -6.18 8.66 12.65
N GLY A 291 -6.57 9.94 12.60
CA GLY A 291 -6.17 10.96 13.56
C GLY A 291 -6.94 10.97 14.87
N SER A 292 -7.99 10.17 15.02
CA SER A 292 -8.83 10.14 16.22
C SER A 292 -8.06 9.66 17.46
N PRO A 293 -8.41 10.13 18.68
CA PRO A 293 -7.74 9.71 19.90
C PRO A 293 -7.73 8.19 20.09
N GLY A 294 -6.56 7.62 20.38
CA GLY A 294 -6.38 6.18 20.53
C GLY A 294 -6.41 5.38 19.21
N SER A 295 -6.42 6.04 18.08
CA SER A 295 -6.40 5.48 16.72
C SER A 295 -5.03 5.74 16.07
N PRO A 296 -4.64 4.90 15.06
CA PRO A 296 -5.22 3.59 14.76
C PRO A 296 -4.76 2.50 15.73
N VAL A 297 -5.55 1.44 15.85
CA VAL A 297 -5.19 0.22 16.59
C VAL A 297 -4.61 -0.79 15.64
N GLY A 298 -3.39 -1.27 15.89
CA GLY A 298 -2.74 -2.28 15.07
C GLY A 298 -3.13 -3.70 15.46
N ILE A 299 -3.35 -4.57 14.47
CA ILE A 299 -3.58 -6.01 14.65
C ILE A 299 -2.42 -6.77 14.00
N SER A 300 -1.84 -7.68 14.78
CA SER A 300 -0.69 -8.48 14.40
C SER A 300 -1.09 -9.64 13.47
N GLU A 301 -0.15 -10.03 12.60
CA GLU A 301 -0.22 -11.19 11.71
C GLU A 301 -0.09 -12.55 12.42
N ARG A 302 -0.09 -12.60 13.75
CA ARG A 302 -0.03 -13.86 14.52
C ARG A 302 -1.17 -14.82 14.24
N THR A 303 -2.12 -14.40 13.42
CA THR A 303 -3.18 -15.23 12.84
C THR A 303 -2.69 -16.20 11.78
N PHE A 304 -1.41 -16.10 11.35
CA PHE A 304 -0.76 -16.95 10.36
C PHE A 304 0.38 -17.78 10.99
N HIS A 305 0.78 -18.85 10.30
CA HIS A 305 1.93 -19.68 10.63
C HIS A 305 2.71 -20.06 9.38
N GLY A 306 4.03 -20.23 9.52
CA GLY A 306 4.90 -20.62 8.42
C GLY A 306 4.74 -22.08 8.01
N MET A 307 4.90 -22.35 6.72
CA MET A 307 4.88 -23.67 6.09
C MET A 307 6.29 -24.08 5.63
N ALA A 308 6.51 -25.39 5.46
CA ALA A 308 7.79 -25.93 4.99
C ALA A 308 8.20 -25.44 3.58
N ASN A 309 7.23 -25.04 2.75
CA ASN A 309 7.46 -24.48 1.41
C ASN A 309 7.82 -22.97 1.43
N GLY A 310 8.01 -22.39 2.62
CA GLY A 310 8.33 -20.97 2.80
C GLY A 310 7.15 -20.02 2.55
N ARG A 311 5.92 -20.54 2.54
CA ARG A 311 4.66 -19.77 2.55
C ARG A 311 4.11 -19.73 3.97
N GLU A 312 3.06 -18.94 4.18
CA GLU A 312 2.38 -18.82 5.46
C GLU A 312 0.89 -19.10 5.27
N GLN A 313 0.30 -19.88 6.17
CA GLN A 313 -1.13 -20.18 6.17
C GLN A 313 -1.81 -19.56 7.39
N ILE A 314 -3.07 -19.18 7.21
CA ILE A 314 -3.88 -18.66 8.30
C ILE A 314 -4.30 -19.78 9.24
N TYR A 315 -4.28 -19.52 10.54
CA TYR A 315 -4.84 -20.47 11.52
C TYR A 315 -6.35 -20.62 11.34
N ALA A 316 -6.82 -21.85 11.22
CA ALA A 316 -8.19 -22.20 10.87
C ALA A 316 -9.29 -21.63 11.79
N LYS A 317 -8.99 -21.30 13.04
CA LYS A 317 -9.96 -20.71 13.99
C LYS A 317 -9.90 -19.20 14.02
N VAL A 318 -8.71 -18.65 14.32
CA VAL A 318 -8.57 -17.21 14.59
C VAL A 318 -8.63 -16.38 13.32
N GLY A 319 -8.09 -16.88 12.20
CA GLY A 319 -8.08 -16.14 10.96
C GLY A 319 -9.48 -15.88 10.40
N PRO A 320 -10.30 -16.91 10.15
CA PRO A 320 -11.68 -16.71 9.68
C PRO A 320 -12.51 -15.85 10.63
N SER A 321 -12.29 -15.92 11.95
CA SER A 321 -12.99 -15.07 12.92
C SER A 321 -12.59 -13.60 12.81
N LEU A 322 -11.30 -13.31 12.53
CA LEU A 322 -10.83 -11.95 12.25
C LEU A 322 -11.46 -11.38 10.98
N TYR A 323 -11.50 -12.19 9.92
CA TYR A 323 -12.07 -11.74 8.64
C TYR A 323 -13.60 -11.57 8.74
N ALA A 324 -14.29 -12.42 9.50
CA ALA A 324 -15.71 -12.22 9.80
C ALA A 324 -15.92 -10.89 10.55
N ALA A 325 -15.10 -10.60 11.56
CA ALA A 325 -15.19 -9.36 12.32
C ALA A 325 -14.93 -8.09 11.48
N LEU A 326 -14.08 -8.17 10.45
CA LEU A 326 -13.91 -7.09 9.48
C LEU A 326 -15.18 -6.90 8.64
N ARG A 327 -15.70 -7.97 8.02
CA ARG A 327 -16.90 -7.89 7.18
C ARG A 327 -18.14 -7.43 7.92
N ASP A 328 -18.29 -7.89 9.16
CA ASP A 328 -19.47 -7.67 9.99
C ASP A 328 -19.37 -6.39 10.84
N ASP A 329 -18.31 -5.60 10.65
CA ASP A 329 -18.01 -4.37 11.41
C ASP A 329 -18.02 -4.59 12.95
N THR A 330 -17.53 -5.76 13.39
CA THR A 330 -17.47 -6.16 14.80
C THR A 330 -16.06 -6.28 15.35
N LEU A 331 -15.08 -5.70 14.65
CA LEU A 331 -13.67 -5.74 15.01
C LEU A 331 -13.36 -5.26 16.45
N PRO A 332 -14.03 -4.20 16.99
CA PRO A 332 -13.87 -3.81 18.39
C PRO A 332 -14.16 -4.95 19.38
N ALA A 333 -15.22 -5.70 19.16
CA ALA A 333 -15.60 -6.85 20.02
C ALA A 333 -14.60 -8.01 19.86
N TRP A 334 -14.16 -8.28 18.62
CA TRP A 334 -13.15 -9.29 18.34
C TRP A 334 -11.83 -8.98 19.07
N ILE A 335 -11.37 -7.73 19.06
CA ILE A 335 -10.14 -7.28 19.75
C ILE A 335 -10.27 -7.44 21.27
N ALA A 336 -11.43 -7.10 21.84
CA ALA A 336 -11.69 -7.28 23.27
C ALA A 336 -11.57 -8.75 23.69
N ALA A 337 -12.04 -9.66 22.83
CA ALA A 337 -11.93 -11.11 23.04
C ALA A 337 -10.53 -11.67 22.72
N ASN A 338 -9.73 -10.95 21.94
CA ASN A 338 -8.44 -11.42 21.42
C ASN A 338 -7.27 -10.40 21.67
N PRO A 339 -7.04 -9.93 22.90
CA PRO A 339 -6.09 -8.85 23.20
C PRO A 339 -4.63 -9.22 22.87
N ALA A 340 -4.30 -10.51 22.73
CA ALA A 340 -2.97 -10.98 22.36
C ALA A 340 -2.55 -10.60 20.93
N TYR A 341 -3.51 -10.28 20.06
CA TYR A 341 -3.27 -9.91 18.67
C TYR A 341 -3.12 -8.39 18.48
N VAL A 342 -3.34 -7.60 19.51
CA VAL A 342 -3.15 -6.13 19.43
C VAL A 342 -1.68 -5.77 19.47
N VAL A 343 -1.25 -4.93 18.53
CA VAL A 343 0.11 -4.37 18.48
C VAL A 343 0.25 -3.30 19.55
N LYS A 344 1.18 -3.54 20.46
CA LYS A 344 1.53 -2.64 21.57
C LYS A 344 2.67 -1.71 21.20
#